data_4861137556c0fc06774a2846f7a74789
#
_entry.id   4861137556c0fc06774a2846f7a74789
#
_cell.length_a   1.000
_cell.length_b   1.000
_cell.length_c   1.000
_cell.angle_alpha   90.00
_cell.angle_beta   90.00
_cell.angle_gamma   90.00
#
_symmetry.space_group_name_H-M   'P 1'
#
loop_
_entity.id
_entity.type
_entity.pdbx_description
1 polymer ?
#
loop_
_entity_poly.entity_id
_entity_poly.type
_entity_poly.pdbx_seq_one_letter_code
_entity_poly.pdbx_strand_id
1 'polypeptide(L)'
;MKAFLSNNSDGKKMVDKVFKAAVACNEAKKIHGDIVVDATLGTLFDEHGTFVAFDSVWEKYKTIDNIQKAKYASSIQGNPEFRESVYNWLFGDIKDGINCEIIATPGGAGAISSSMKNILNP
;
A
#
# COMPACT_ATOMS: atom_id res chain seq x y z
N MET A 1 -8.71 15.18 -34.29
CA MET A 1 -7.57 14.47 -33.70
C MET A 1 -8.14 13.19 -33.04
N LYS A 2 -7.72 11.99 -33.47
CA LYS A 2 -8.17 10.76 -32.81
C LYS A 2 -7.55 10.76 -31.41
N ALA A 3 -8.37 10.65 -30.35
CA ALA A 3 -7.88 10.53 -28.99
C ALA A 3 -7.08 9.23 -28.85
N PHE A 4 -5.90 9.30 -28.27
CA PHE A 4 -5.07 8.14 -27.97
C PHE A 4 -5.56 7.35 -26.74
N LEU A 5 -6.75 7.69 -26.24
CA LEU A 5 -7.38 7.03 -25.11
C LEU A 5 -8.29 5.89 -25.57
N SER A 6 -8.36 4.83 -24.80
CA SER A 6 -9.32 3.76 -25.04
C SER A 6 -10.75 4.28 -24.86
N ASN A 7 -11.71 3.65 -25.54
CA ASN A 7 -13.13 4.00 -25.40
C ASN A 7 -13.61 3.90 -23.94
N ASN A 8 -12.97 3.04 -23.15
CA ASN A 8 -13.27 2.90 -21.71
C ASN A 8 -12.85 4.13 -20.88
N SER A 9 -11.99 4.99 -21.40
CA SER A 9 -11.51 6.21 -20.73
C SER A 9 -12.25 7.46 -21.20
N ASP A 10 -13.05 7.35 -22.26
CA ASP A 10 -13.76 8.50 -22.82
C ASP A 10 -14.83 9.01 -21.86
N GLY A 11 -14.86 10.32 -21.69
CA GLY A 11 -15.79 10.99 -20.75
C GLY A 11 -15.48 10.79 -19.25
N LYS A 12 -14.53 9.97 -18.86
CA LYS A 12 -14.15 9.79 -17.47
C LYS A 12 -13.31 10.98 -16.99
N LYS A 13 -13.76 11.60 -15.91
CA LYS A 13 -13.01 12.63 -15.19
C LYS A 13 -12.56 12.08 -13.85
N MET A 14 -11.30 12.26 -13.53
CA MET A 14 -10.82 11.94 -12.19
C MET A 14 -11.42 12.93 -11.18
N VAL A 15 -12.18 12.41 -10.21
CA VAL A 15 -12.69 13.20 -9.09
C VAL A 15 -11.83 12.87 -7.89
N ASP A 16 -10.90 13.76 -7.61
CA ASP A 16 -10.03 13.66 -6.44
C ASP A 16 -10.80 14.11 -5.18
N LYS A 17 -11.44 13.15 -4.51
CA LYS A 17 -12.16 13.40 -3.26
C LYS A 17 -11.23 13.35 -2.04
N VAL A 18 -10.20 12.52 -2.09
CA VAL A 18 -9.32 12.25 -0.94
C VAL A 18 -8.41 13.44 -0.68
N PHE A 19 -7.68 13.90 -1.69
CA PHE A 19 -6.79 15.06 -1.51
C PHE A 19 -7.57 16.36 -1.29
N LYS A 20 -8.78 16.49 -1.83
CA LYS A 20 -9.67 17.61 -1.47
C LYS A 20 -10.06 17.59 0.01
N ALA A 21 -10.34 16.42 0.57
CA ALA A 21 -10.62 16.27 1.99
C ALA A 21 -9.38 16.61 2.83
N ALA A 22 -8.19 16.17 2.42
CA ALA A 22 -6.95 16.50 3.11
C ALA A 22 -6.66 18.02 3.10
N VAL A 23 -6.86 18.69 1.98
CA VAL A 23 -6.74 20.16 1.90
C VAL A 23 -7.76 20.84 2.83
N ALA A 24 -9.02 20.41 2.80
CA ALA A 24 -10.06 20.97 3.68
C ALA A 24 -9.72 20.76 5.17
N CYS A 25 -9.18 19.60 5.53
CA CYS A 25 -8.72 19.32 6.88
C CYS A 25 -7.59 20.26 7.31
N ASN A 26 -6.60 20.49 6.45
CA ASN A 26 -5.51 21.42 6.72
C ASN A 26 -6.00 22.85 6.92
N GLU A 27 -6.97 23.31 6.13
CA GLU A 27 -7.59 24.63 6.33
C GLU A 27 -8.39 24.71 7.65
N ALA A 28 -9.13 23.65 7.98
CA ALA A 28 -9.84 23.57 9.25
C ALA A 28 -8.88 23.61 10.45
N LYS A 29 -7.73 22.94 10.37
CA LYS A 29 -6.69 22.99 11.41
C LYS A 29 -6.15 24.40 11.62
N LYS A 30 -5.99 25.20 10.57
CA LYS A 30 -5.56 26.61 10.72
C LYS A 30 -6.56 27.47 11.47
N ILE A 31 -7.85 27.14 11.38
CA ILE A 31 -8.93 27.93 12.01
C ILE A 31 -9.22 27.42 13.43
N HIS A 32 -9.25 26.12 13.61
CA HIS A 32 -9.73 25.46 14.82
C HIS A 32 -8.64 24.78 15.66
N GLY A 33 -7.40 24.70 15.15
CA GLY A 33 -6.27 24.12 15.86
C GLY A 33 -6.41 22.61 16.11
N ASP A 34 -5.93 22.18 17.26
CA ASP A 34 -5.75 20.76 17.63
C ASP A 34 -7.05 19.98 17.86
N ILE A 35 -8.20 20.65 17.89
CA ILE A 35 -9.50 19.95 17.97
C ILE A 35 -9.85 19.24 16.66
N VAL A 36 -9.15 19.57 15.56
CA VAL A 36 -9.38 18.94 14.25
C VAL A 36 -8.54 17.69 14.12
N VAL A 37 -9.19 16.53 14.11
CA VAL A 37 -8.54 15.25 13.88
C VAL A 37 -8.47 14.96 12.38
N ASP A 38 -7.25 14.71 11.89
CA ASP A 38 -7.02 14.33 10.49
C ASP A 38 -7.03 12.81 10.33
N ALA A 39 -8.10 12.28 9.76
CA ALA A 39 -8.24 10.88 9.40
C ALA A 39 -8.43 10.70 7.88
N THR A 40 -7.95 11.62 7.06
CA THR A 40 -8.17 11.63 5.60
C THR A 40 -7.29 10.64 4.86
N LEU A 41 -6.06 10.42 5.34
CA LEU A 41 -5.09 9.50 4.75
C LEU A 41 -4.68 8.44 5.76
N GLY A 42 -4.34 7.25 5.28
CA GLY A 42 -3.85 6.14 6.10
C GLY A 42 -2.41 6.34 6.59
N THR A 43 -2.09 7.52 7.07
CA THR A 43 -0.78 7.91 7.60
C THR A 43 -0.89 8.11 9.10
N LEU A 44 0.00 7.48 9.87
CA LEU A 44 0.01 7.60 11.31
C LEU A 44 0.88 8.79 11.73
N PHE A 45 0.32 9.67 12.55
CA PHE A 45 1.02 10.75 13.22
C PHE A 45 0.87 10.60 14.73
N ASP A 46 1.87 11.05 15.48
CA ASP A 46 1.80 11.18 16.93
C ASP A 46 0.99 12.43 17.34
N GLU A 47 0.87 12.64 18.66
CA GLU A 47 0.17 13.78 19.24
C GLU A 47 0.83 15.14 18.94
N HIS A 48 2.08 15.14 18.46
CA HIS A 48 2.82 16.34 18.06
C HIS A 48 2.76 16.58 16.54
N GLY A 49 2.05 15.73 15.79
CA GLY A 49 1.94 15.80 14.33
C GLY A 49 3.18 15.28 13.62
N THR A 50 4.04 14.51 14.30
CA THR A 50 5.21 13.87 13.69
C THR A 50 4.81 12.55 13.05
N PHE A 51 5.30 12.31 11.83
CA PHE A 51 5.06 11.04 11.14
C PHE A 51 5.66 9.87 11.92
N VAL A 52 4.84 8.86 12.19
CA VAL A 52 5.28 7.64 12.90
C VAL A 52 5.60 6.54 11.90
N ALA A 53 6.82 6.03 12.00
CA ALA A 53 7.29 4.87 11.27
C ALA A 53 7.99 3.90 12.22
N PHE A 54 8.05 2.62 11.86
CA PHE A 54 8.77 1.63 12.68
C PHE A 54 10.28 1.78 12.48
N ASP A 55 10.99 2.22 13.51
CA ASP A 55 12.44 2.38 13.49
C ASP A 55 13.16 1.07 13.13
N SER A 56 12.68 -0.06 13.66
CA SER A 56 13.20 -1.39 13.36
C SER A 56 13.20 -1.74 11.87
N VAL A 57 12.21 -1.25 11.13
CA VAL A 57 12.13 -1.43 9.66
C VAL A 57 13.23 -0.62 8.98
N TRP A 58 13.40 0.64 9.39
CA TRP A 58 14.42 1.53 8.81
C TRP A 58 15.84 1.08 9.15
N GLU A 59 16.07 0.64 10.36
CA GLU A 59 17.35 0.06 10.78
C GLU A 59 17.68 -1.17 9.95
N LYS A 60 16.73 -2.09 9.80
CA LYS A 60 16.92 -3.27 8.95
C LYS A 60 17.15 -2.89 7.50
N TYR A 61 16.41 -1.93 6.96
CA TYR A 61 16.59 -1.46 5.59
C TYR A 61 18.00 -0.90 5.33
N LYS A 62 18.60 -0.19 6.29
CA LYS A 62 19.96 0.33 6.21
C LYS A 62 21.01 -0.79 6.10
N THR A 63 20.76 -1.95 6.70
CA THR A 63 21.67 -3.10 6.65
C THR A 63 21.63 -3.88 5.34
N ILE A 64 20.62 -3.68 4.50
CA ILE A 64 20.51 -4.34 3.21
C ILE A 64 21.52 -3.72 2.25
N ASP A 65 22.32 -4.58 1.58
CA ASP A 65 23.28 -4.19 0.57
C ASP A 65 22.61 -3.44 -0.60
N ASN A 66 23.28 -2.43 -1.12
CA ASN A 66 22.78 -1.64 -2.24
C ASN A 66 22.59 -2.48 -3.52
N ILE A 67 23.40 -3.52 -3.73
CA ILE A 67 23.23 -4.46 -4.85
C ILE A 67 21.93 -5.25 -4.68
N GLN A 68 21.63 -5.70 -3.47
CA GLN A 68 20.37 -6.38 -3.17
C GLN A 68 19.16 -5.46 -3.36
N LYS A 69 19.28 -4.18 -2.97
CA LYS A 69 18.20 -3.19 -3.18
C LYS A 69 17.93 -2.90 -4.65
N ALA A 70 18.98 -2.93 -5.48
CA ALA A 70 18.90 -2.64 -6.91
C ALA A 70 18.64 -3.88 -7.78
N LYS A 71 18.71 -5.08 -7.21
CA LYS A 71 18.58 -6.33 -7.94
C LYS A 71 17.19 -6.48 -8.54
N TYR A 72 17.14 -6.92 -9.79
CA TYR A 72 15.87 -7.28 -10.42
C TYR A 72 15.24 -8.48 -9.72
N ALA A 73 13.92 -8.53 -9.69
CA ALA A 73 13.18 -9.62 -9.07
C ALA A 73 13.59 -10.99 -9.66
N SER A 74 13.85 -11.95 -8.79
CA SER A 74 14.22 -13.31 -9.15
C SER A 74 13.02 -14.23 -9.36
N SER A 75 11.83 -13.79 -8.98
CA SER A 75 10.59 -14.55 -9.08
C SER A 75 9.41 -13.61 -9.31
N ILE A 76 8.46 -14.04 -10.16
CA ILE A 76 7.18 -13.34 -10.37
C ILE A 76 6.26 -13.38 -9.15
N GLN A 77 6.47 -14.35 -8.27
CA GLN A 77 5.69 -14.50 -7.03
C GLN A 77 6.27 -13.66 -5.87
N GLY A 78 7.43 -13.07 -6.07
CA GLY A 78 8.19 -12.37 -5.03
C GLY A 78 9.24 -13.25 -4.36
N ASN A 79 10.02 -12.63 -3.49
CA ASN A 79 11.12 -13.30 -2.78
C ASN A 79 10.59 -14.45 -1.89
N PRO A 80 11.17 -15.66 -1.98
CA PRO A 80 10.73 -16.82 -1.20
C PRO A 80 10.78 -16.57 0.32
N GLU A 81 11.84 -15.97 0.83
CA GLU A 81 11.98 -15.70 2.27
C GLU A 81 10.92 -14.70 2.76
N PHE A 82 10.55 -13.72 1.93
CA PHE A 82 9.44 -12.81 2.24
C PHE A 82 8.12 -13.58 2.34
N ARG A 83 7.82 -14.42 1.36
CA ARG A 83 6.57 -15.21 1.32
C ARG A 83 6.47 -16.15 2.51
N GLU A 84 7.55 -16.84 2.84
CA GLU A 84 7.63 -17.72 4.01
C GLU A 84 7.45 -16.93 5.31
N SER A 85 8.09 -15.79 5.44
CA SER A 85 7.96 -14.92 6.62
C SER A 85 6.53 -14.43 6.79
N VAL A 86 5.86 -14.03 5.71
CA VAL A 86 4.45 -13.62 5.73
C VAL A 86 3.54 -14.79 6.11
N TYR A 87 3.78 -15.97 5.57
CA TYR A 87 3.02 -17.18 5.92
C TYR A 87 3.15 -17.48 7.42
N ASN A 88 4.36 -17.51 7.93
CA ASN A 88 4.62 -17.77 9.34
C ASN A 88 4.04 -16.68 10.26
N TRP A 89 4.10 -15.41 9.83
CA TRP A 89 3.50 -14.31 10.58
C TRP A 89 1.97 -14.41 10.65
N LEU A 90 1.31 -14.74 9.55
CA LEU A 90 -0.15 -14.78 9.49
C LEU A 90 -0.73 -16.02 10.18
N PHE A 91 -0.08 -17.15 10.05
CA PHE A 91 -0.65 -18.44 10.47
C PHE A 91 0.02 -19.02 11.72
N GLY A 92 1.27 -18.64 12.01
CA GLY A 92 1.96 -19.05 13.22
C GLY A 92 1.81 -20.55 13.54
N ASP A 93 1.26 -20.83 14.70
CA ASP A 93 1.09 -22.20 15.21
C ASP A 93 -0.08 -22.96 14.55
N ILE A 94 -0.96 -22.27 13.81
CA ILE A 94 -2.12 -22.90 13.16
C ILE A 94 -1.89 -23.22 11.69
N LYS A 95 -0.65 -23.16 11.23
CA LYS A 95 -0.29 -23.36 9.82
C LYS A 95 -0.57 -24.76 9.27
N ASP A 96 -0.68 -25.75 10.15
CA ASP A 96 -0.96 -27.12 9.75
C ASP A 96 -2.39 -27.25 9.20
N GLY A 97 -2.50 -27.71 7.95
CA GLY A 97 -3.76 -27.83 7.24
C GLY A 97 -4.24 -26.59 6.50
N ILE A 98 -3.48 -25.49 6.55
CA ILE A 98 -3.79 -24.29 5.75
C ILE A 98 -3.25 -24.48 4.34
N ASN A 99 -4.17 -24.52 3.37
CA ASN A 99 -3.84 -24.59 1.95
C ASN A 99 -3.97 -23.18 1.34
N CYS A 100 -2.87 -22.46 1.27
CA CYS A 100 -2.80 -21.14 0.65
C CYS A 100 -1.45 -20.91 -0.02
N GLU A 101 -1.44 -19.97 -0.96
CA GLU A 101 -0.24 -19.46 -1.60
C GLU A 101 -0.08 -17.96 -1.28
N ILE A 102 1.16 -17.55 -1.07
CA ILE A 102 1.52 -16.14 -0.82
C ILE A 102 2.25 -15.60 -2.05
N ILE A 103 1.78 -14.49 -2.55
CA ILE A 103 2.45 -13.73 -3.63
C ILE A 103 2.69 -12.29 -3.19
N ALA A 104 3.81 -11.74 -3.60
CA ALA A 104 4.09 -10.32 -3.45
C ALA A 104 3.38 -9.51 -4.53
N THR A 105 2.82 -8.38 -4.15
CA THR A 105 2.14 -7.46 -5.06
C THR A 105 2.60 -6.02 -4.81
N PRO A 106 2.43 -5.10 -5.77
CA PRO A 106 2.68 -3.68 -5.55
C PRO A 106 1.63 -3.08 -4.60
N GLY A 107 1.83 -3.29 -3.29
CA GLY A 107 0.94 -2.83 -2.24
C GLY A 107 -0.46 -3.46 -2.28
N GLY A 108 -1.36 -2.96 -1.41
CA GLY A 108 -2.74 -3.46 -1.32
C GLY A 108 -3.56 -3.25 -2.60
N ALA A 109 -3.34 -2.17 -3.34
CA ALA A 109 -4.02 -1.93 -4.61
C ALA A 109 -3.66 -3.00 -5.65
N GLY A 110 -2.40 -3.43 -5.70
CA GLY A 110 -1.95 -4.53 -6.54
C GLY A 110 -2.60 -5.86 -6.15
N ALA A 111 -2.69 -6.14 -4.84
CA ALA A 111 -3.34 -7.33 -4.31
C ALA A 111 -4.83 -7.37 -4.71
N ILE A 112 -5.57 -6.30 -4.46
CA ILE A 112 -6.99 -6.20 -4.80
C ILE A 112 -7.20 -6.35 -6.31
N SER A 113 -6.44 -5.62 -7.13
CA SER A 113 -6.57 -5.68 -8.58
C SER A 113 -6.30 -7.06 -9.14
N SER A 114 -5.27 -7.75 -8.64
CA SER A 114 -4.94 -9.11 -9.06
C SER A 114 -6.01 -10.10 -8.63
N SER A 115 -6.48 -10.02 -7.38
CA SER A 115 -7.54 -10.88 -6.87
C SER A 115 -8.84 -10.72 -7.67
N MET A 116 -9.26 -9.47 -7.92
CA MET A 116 -10.47 -9.19 -8.70
C MET A 116 -10.39 -9.76 -10.10
N LYS A 117 -9.24 -9.63 -10.78
CA LYS A 117 -9.05 -10.19 -12.12
C LYS A 117 -9.10 -11.72 -12.16
N ASN A 118 -8.75 -12.39 -11.06
CA ASN A 118 -8.79 -13.85 -10.98
C ASN A 118 -10.16 -14.39 -10.56
N ILE A 119 -10.93 -13.62 -9.79
CA ILE A 119 -12.23 -14.05 -9.27
C ILE A 119 -13.38 -13.66 -10.20
N LEU A 120 -13.31 -12.48 -10.80
CA LEU A 120 -14.34 -11.99 -11.71
C LEU A 120 -14.07 -12.54 -13.11
N ASN A 121 -14.96 -13.40 -13.58
CA ASN A 121 -14.98 -13.76 -15.00
C ASN A 121 -15.41 -12.53 -15.83
N PRO A 122 -14.74 -12.28 -16.98
CA PRO A 122 -15.15 -11.22 -17.89
C PRO A 122 -16.53 -11.50 -18.51
#